data_404f0de4af4f40957f8b1f26ee7d4cd1
#
_entry.id   404f0de4af4f40957f8b1f26ee7d4cd1
#
_cell.length_a   1.000
_cell.length_b   1.000
_cell.length_c   1.000
_cell.angle_alpha   90.00
_cell.angle_beta   90.00
_cell.angle_gamma   90.00
#
_symmetry.space_group_name_H-M   'P 1'
#
loop_
_entity.id
_entity.type
_entity.pdbx_description
1 polymer ?
#
loop_
_entity_poly.entity_id
_entity_poly.type
_entity_poly.pdbx_seq_one_letter_code
_entity_poly.pdbx_strand_id
1 'polypeptide(L)'
;IQELGLPERSEQECLTMIGLRLTEAPAKLFPELDLEPDLYALTYRRLFNEYNVEGAVELYPNVVETLTALKDRGLVLTIASSRSNASLNAYIENLGLSHIITYVLGGNDVQEGKPHPEAVNRTLRELGFQPEEAIVVGDTVFDIHMGRNAGTKTCGVTYGNGSGESLADADWLID
;
A
#
# COMPACT_ATOMS: atom_id res chain seq x y z
N ILE A 1 -11.09 -12.87 -12.23
CA ILE A 1 -12.39 -13.47 -11.95
C ILE A 1 -12.73 -14.48 -13.05
N GLN A 2 -12.92 -14.06 -14.30
CA GLN A 2 -13.35 -14.94 -15.42
C GLN A 2 -12.42 -16.11 -15.65
N GLU A 3 -11.11 -15.91 -15.68
CA GLU A 3 -10.13 -16.96 -15.94
C GLU A 3 -10.11 -18.07 -14.88
N LEU A 4 -10.40 -17.72 -13.64
CA LEU A 4 -10.52 -18.69 -12.54
C LEU A 4 -11.94 -19.25 -12.38
N GLY A 5 -12.87 -18.89 -13.28
CA GLY A 5 -14.28 -19.30 -13.20
C GLY A 5 -15.00 -18.82 -11.93
N LEU A 6 -14.53 -17.70 -11.35
CA LEU A 6 -15.10 -17.16 -10.12
C LEU A 6 -16.37 -16.35 -10.40
N PRO A 7 -17.30 -16.28 -9.44
CA PRO A 7 -18.50 -15.48 -9.55
C PRO A 7 -18.15 -14.02 -9.86
N GLU A 8 -18.98 -13.36 -10.65
CA GLU A 8 -18.80 -11.93 -10.91
C GLU A 8 -18.95 -11.13 -9.62
N ARG A 9 -18.16 -10.07 -9.51
CA ARG A 9 -18.23 -9.06 -8.45
C ARG A 9 -18.32 -7.68 -9.10
N SER A 10 -19.05 -6.80 -8.48
CA SER A 10 -19.12 -5.42 -8.91
C SER A 10 -17.76 -4.75 -8.80
N GLU A 11 -17.54 -3.73 -9.61
CA GLU A 11 -16.32 -2.91 -9.53
C GLU A 11 -16.13 -2.38 -8.11
N GLN A 12 -17.21 -1.93 -7.46
CA GLN A 12 -17.17 -1.40 -6.10
C GLN A 12 -16.70 -2.43 -5.06
N GLU A 13 -17.11 -3.68 -5.17
CA GLU A 13 -16.61 -4.76 -4.31
C GLU A 13 -15.12 -4.99 -4.56
N CYS A 14 -14.68 -5.00 -5.83
CA CYS A 14 -13.26 -5.14 -6.17
C CYS A 14 -12.40 -3.98 -5.63
N LEU A 15 -12.89 -2.74 -5.69
CA LEU A 15 -12.20 -1.57 -5.18
C LEU A 15 -11.97 -1.65 -3.66
N THR A 16 -12.84 -2.29 -2.90
CA THR A 16 -12.66 -2.47 -1.45
C THR A 16 -11.46 -3.37 -1.10
N MET A 17 -10.89 -4.07 -2.08
CA MET A 17 -9.69 -4.90 -1.87
C MET A 17 -8.39 -4.12 -2.03
N ILE A 18 -8.44 -2.90 -2.57
CA ILE A 18 -7.25 -2.05 -2.73
C ILE A 18 -6.68 -1.74 -1.35
N GLY A 19 -5.38 -1.96 -1.20
CA GLY A 19 -4.67 -1.83 0.08
C GLY A 19 -4.36 -3.17 0.77
N LEU A 20 -5.09 -4.25 0.44
CA LEU A 20 -4.80 -5.61 0.92
C LEU A 20 -3.72 -6.31 0.08
N ARG A 21 -3.10 -7.35 0.65
CA ARG A 21 -2.26 -8.26 -0.13
C ARG A 21 -3.11 -9.09 -1.09
N LEU A 22 -2.59 -9.42 -2.26
CA LEU A 22 -3.29 -10.23 -3.24
C LEU A 22 -3.70 -11.62 -2.72
N THR A 23 -2.96 -12.15 -1.74
CA THR A 23 -3.28 -13.42 -1.08
C THR A 23 -4.40 -13.31 -0.04
N GLU A 24 -4.75 -12.11 0.40
CA GLU A 24 -5.85 -11.85 1.34
C GLU A 24 -7.17 -11.53 0.64
N ALA A 25 -7.08 -11.00 -0.59
CA ALA A 25 -8.24 -10.60 -1.37
C ALA A 25 -9.25 -11.72 -1.64
N PRO A 26 -8.85 -12.97 -1.98
CA PRO A 26 -9.81 -14.05 -2.25
C PRO A 26 -10.74 -14.35 -1.08
N ALA A 27 -10.19 -14.49 0.13
CA ALA A 27 -10.98 -14.80 1.32
C ALA A 27 -12.01 -13.71 1.67
N LYS A 28 -11.71 -12.48 1.29
CA LYS A 28 -12.58 -11.33 1.55
C LYS A 28 -13.59 -11.09 0.43
N LEU A 29 -13.18 -11.30 -0.82
CA LEU A 29 -14.02 -11.05 -1.99
C LEU A 29 -14.96 -12.24 -2.27
N PHE A 30 -14.54 -13.45 -1.90
CA PHE A 30 -15.26 -14.72 -2.12
C PHE A 30 -15.28 -15.55 -0.83
N PRO A 31 -15.88 -15.03 0.26
CA PRO A 31 -15.87 -15.73 1.55
C PRO A 31 -16.63 -17.07 1.51
N GLU A 32 -17.47 -17.27 0.48
CA GLU A 32 -18.21 -18.48 0.22
C GLU A 32 -17.42 -19.60 -0.48
N LEU A 33 -16.19 -19.29 -0.95
CA LEU A 33 -15.35 -20.21 -1.72
C LEU A 33 -14.05 -20.50 -0.97
N ASP A 34 -13.62 -21.76 -1.04
CA ASP A 34 -12.29 -22.17 -0.57
C ASP A 34 -11.29 -22.02 -1.73
N LEU A 35 -10.71 -20.82 -1.85
CA LEU A 35 -9.78 -20.48 -2.92
C LEU A 35 -8.35 -20.53 -2.43
N GLU A 36 -7.50 -21.20 -3.22
CA GLU A 36 -6.05 -21.14 -2.99
C GLU A 36 -5.52 -19.72 -3.20
N PRO A 37 -5.06 -19.02 -2.12
CA PRO A 37 -4.66 -17.62 -2.19
C PRO A 37 -3.52 -17.37 -3.20
N ASP A 38 -2.57 -18.31 -3.28
CA ASP A 38 -1.43 -18.18 -4.18
C ASP A 38 -1.84 -18.31 -5.65
N LEU A 39 -2.79 -19.18 -5.97
CA LEU A 39 -3.30 -19.32 -7.34
C LEU A 39 -3.98 -18.02 -7.80
N TYR A 40 -4.79 -17.41 -6.95
CA TYR A 40 -5.41 -16.11 -7.23
C TYR A 40 -4.35 -15.02 -7.46
N ALA A 41 -3.38 -14.92 -6.55
CA ALA A 41 -2.32 -13.93 -6.61
C ALA A 41 -1.43 -14.11 -7.86
N LEU A 42 -1.09 -15.34 -8.24
CA LEU A 42 -0.31 -15.64 -9.44
C LEU A 42 -1.07 -15.28 -10.71
N THR A 43 -2.35 -15.66 -10.79
CA THR A 43 -3.20 -15.33 -11.94
C THR A 43 -3.36 -13.83 -12.10
N TYR A 44 -3.63 -13.11 -10.99
CA TYR A 44 -3.71 -11.65 -11.02
C TYR A 44 -2.41 -11.02 -11.52
N ARG A 45 -1.25 -11.42 -10.97
CA ARG A 45 0.05 -10.87 -11.38
C ARG A 45 0.36 -11.12 -12.85
N ARG A 46 0.04 -12.31 -13.35
CA ARG A 46 0.22 -12.63 -14.78
C ARG A 46 -0.65 -11.72 -15.65
N LEU A 47 -1.94 -11.62 -15.35
CA LEU A 47 -2.86 -10.74 -16.08
C LEU A 47 -2.45 -9.27 -15.96
N PHE A 48 -2.07 -8.83 -14.77
CA PHE A 48 -1.58 -7.46 -14.56
C PHE A 48 -0.38 -7.16 -15.47
N ASN A 49 0.60 -8.05 -15.52
CA ASN A 49 1.77 -7.86 -16.37
C ASN A 49 1.44 -7.93 -17.87
N GLU A 50 0.45 -8.74 -18.25
CA GLU A 50 0.00 -8.84 -19.65
C GLU A 50 -0.72 -7.58 -20.12
N TYR A 51 -1.53 -6.98 -19.24
CA TYR A 51 -2.34 -5.80 -19.57
C TYR A 51 -1.71 -4.48 -19.10
N ASN A 52 -0.69 -4.53 -18.25
CA ASN A 52 0.00 -3.35 -17.75
C ASN A 52 1.00 -2.84 -18.81
N VAL A 53 0.55 -1.88 -19.59
CA VAL A 53 1.40 -1.22 -20.58
C VAL A 53 2.38 -0.25 -19.92
N GLU A 54 3.47 0.06 -20.60
CA GLU A 54 4.45 1.06 -20.16
C GLU A 54 3.73 2.40 -19.91
N GLY A 55 4.01 3.01 -18.74
CA GLY A 55 3.35 4.25 -18.32
C GLY A 55 1.97 4.08 -17.64
N ALA A 56 1.49 2.84 -17.42
CA ALA A 56 0.21 2.61 -16.75
C ALA A 56 0.22 2.98 -15.25
N VAL A 57 1.40 3.13 -14.64
CA VAL A 57 1.58 3.62 -13.27
C VAL A 57 2.35 4.93 -13.31
N GLU A 58 1.69 6.00 -12.95
CA GLU A 58 2.24 7.35 -12.91
C GLU A 58 2.22 7.90 -11.49
N LEU A 59 3.11 8.83 -11.21
CA LEU A 59 3.09 9.58 -9.96
C LEU A 59 1.99 10.64 -10.01
N TYR A 60 1.35 10.87 -8.88
CA TYR A 60 0.50 12.05 -8.72
C TYR A 60 1.33 13.34 -8.89
N PRO A 61 0.69 14.45 -9.29
CA PRO A 61 1.39 15.73 -9.42
C PRO A 61 2.14 16.12 -8.14
N ASN A 62 3.31 16.71 -8.30
CA ASN A 62 4.15 17.25 -7.23
C ASN A 62 4.73 16.21 -6.24
N VAL A 63 4.58 14.90 -6.48
CA VAL A 63 5.11 13.86 -5.56
C VAL A 63 6.62 13.96 -5.43
N VAL A 64 7.36 14.03 -6.54
CA VAL A 64 8.83 14.07 -6.51
C VAL A 64 9.32 15.32 -5.78
N GLU A 65 8.74 16.47 -6.11
CA GLU A 65 9.07 17.77 -5.49
C GLU A 65 8.81 17.76 -3.98
N THR A 66 7.64 17.21 -3.59
CA THR A 66 7.26 17.12 -2.17
C THR A 66 8.20 16.19 -1.39
N LEU A 67 8.44 14.98 -1.91
CA LEU A 67 9.33 14.02 -1.26
C LEU A 67 10.76 14.55 -1.18
N THR A 68 11.25 15.22 -2.22
CA THR A 68 12.57 15.88 -2.21
C THR A 68 12.64 16.97 -1.13
N ALA A 69 11.64 17.85 -1.07
CA ALA A 69 11.60 18.91 -0.07
C ALA A 69 11.53 18.38 1.37
N LEU A 70 10.82 17.25 1.59
CA LEU A 70 10.78 16.61 2.91
C LEU A 70 12.15 16.02 3.27
N LYS A 71 12.80 15.34 2.33
CA LYS A 71 14.16 14.81 2.51
C LYS A 71 15.17 15.91 2.81
N ASP A 72 15.12 17.02 2.07
CA ASP A 72 16.01 18.18 2.27
C ASP A 72 15.83 18.84 3.64
N ARG A 73 14.66 18.68 4.26
CA ARG A 73 14.38 19.06 5.65
C ARG A 73 14.86 18.04 6.68
N GLY A 74 15.52 16.96 6.24
CA GLY A 74 16.08 15.93 7.12
C GLY A 74 15.09 14.83 7.51
N LEU A 75 13.89 14.73 6.89
CA LEU A 75 12.98 13.63 7.16
C LEU A 75 13.49 12.35 6.48
N VAL A 76 13.31 11.23 7.17
CA VAL A 76 13.58 9.89 6.64
C VAL A 76 12.30 9.38 5.96
N LEU A 77 12.39 9.09 4.66
CA LEU A 77 11.25 8.68 3.87
C LEU A 77 11.30 7.17 3.62
N THR A 78 10.18 6.51 3.90
CA THR A 78 10.05 5.04 3.81
C THR A 78 8.76 4.65 3.12
N ILE A 79 8.71 3.42 2.59
CA ILE A 79 7.50 2.87 1.98
C ILE A 79 7.14 1.55 2.65
N ALA A 80 5.87 1.42 3.07
CA ALA A 80 5.23 0.17 3.44
C ALA A 80 4.06 -0.11 2.47
N SER A 81 4.14 -1.19 1.71
CA SER A 81 3.16 -1.50 0.66
C SER A 81 2.68 -2.94 0.73
N SER A 82 1.44 -3.19 0.32
CA SER A 82 0.91 -4.56 0.13
C SER A 82 1.43 -5.22 -1.16
N ARG A 83 2.08 -4.46 -2.04
CA ARG A 83 2.78 -4.97 -3.22
C ARG A 83 4.01 -5.77 -2.81
N SER A 84 4.42 -6.78 -3.61
CA SER A 84 5.65 -7.52 -3.33
C SER A 84 6.87 -6.60 -3.39
N ASN A 85 7.87 -6.86 -2.55
CA ASN A 85 9.11 -6.08 -2.45
C ASN A 85 9.80 -5.93 -3.81
N ALA A 86 9.95 -7.02 -4.57
CA ALA A 86 10.58 -6.98 -5.89
C ALA A 86 9.85 -6.04 -6.87
N SER A 87 8.50 -6.12 -6.92
CA SER A 87 7.70 -5.23 -7.76
C SER A 87 7.78 -3.78 -7.29
N LEU A 88 7.77 -3.55 -5.98
CA LEU A 88 7.84 -2.22 -5.40
C LEU A 88 9.18 -1.54 -5.70
N ASN A 89 10.30 -2.25 -5.52
CA ASN A 89 11.62 -1.72 -5.85
C ASN A 89 11.78 -1.40 -7.33
N ALA A 90 11.23 -2.23 -8.23
CA ALA A 90 11.24 -1.93 -9.67
C ALA A 90 10.48 -0.61 -9.98
N TYR A 91 9.34 -0.35 -9.33
CA TYR A 91 8.63 0.92 -9.49
C TYR A 91 9.43 2.10 -8.92
N ILE A 92 10.02 1.96 -7.73
CA ILE A 92 10.85 3.00 -7.10
C ILE A 92 12.01 3.38 -8.02
N GLU A 93 12.65 2.41 -8.65
CA GLU A 93 13.73 2.62 -9.61
C GLU A 93 13.23 3.31 -10.89
N ASN A 94 12.20 2.76 -11.53
CA ASN A 94 11.65 3.28 -12.77
C ASN A 94 11.09 4.70 -12.64
N LEU A 95 10.55 5.05 -11.48
CA LEU A 95 10.03 6.38 -11.15
C LEU A 95 11.11 7.33 -10.61
N GLY A 96 12.37 6.90 -10.56
CA GLY A 96 13.49 7.74 -10.14
C GLY A 96 13.52 8.08 -8.64
N LEU A 97 12.82 7.32 -7.79
CA LEU A 97 12.68 7.60 -6.36
C LEU A 97 13.76 6.94 -5.48
N SER A 98 14.63 6.10 -6.05
CA SER A 98 15.63 5.32 -5.30
C SER A 98 16.57 6.17 -4.45
N HIS A 99 16.84 7.41 -4.88
CA HIS A 99 17.69 8.33 -4.14
C HIS A 99 16.95 9.08 -3.02
N ILE A 100 15.63 8.99 -2.96
CA ILE A 100 14.76 9.67 -1.98
C ILE A 100 14.36 8.72 -0.85
N ILE A 101 13.99 7.48 -1.20
CA ILE A 101 13.46 6.49 -0.26
C ILE A 101 14.60 5.77 0.46
N THR A 102 14.54 5.77 1.79
CA THR A 102 15.58 5.20 2.66
C THR A 102 15.32 3.71 2.98
N TYR A 103 14.07 3.32 3.17
CA TYR A 103 13.71 1.96 3.57
C TYR A 103 12.39 1.53 2.95
N VAL A 104 12.29 0.26 2.54
CA VAL A 104 11.14 -0.26 1.80
C VAL A 104 10.75 -1.61 2.37
N LEU A 105 9.46 -1.77 2.70
CA LEU A 105 8.84 -3.05 3.03
C LEU A 105 7.68 -3.34 2.09
N GLY A 106 7.75 -4.46 1.41
CA GLY A 106 6.65 -5.02 0.61
C GLY A 106 5.79 -5.99 1.43
N GLY A 107 4.65 -6.37 0.90
CA GLY A 107 3.71 -7.28 1.57
C GLY A 107 4.27 -8.67 1.87
N ASN A 108 5.32 -9.10 1.17
CA ASN A 108 6.01 -10.37 1.42
C ASN A 108 7.20 -10.26 2.40
N ASP A 109 7.50 -9.07 2.90
CA ASP A 109 8.53 -8.86 3.92
C ASP A 109 7.97 -8.99 5.35
N VAL A 110 6.65 -9.02 5.50
CA VAL A 110 5.94 -9.10 6.77
C VAL A 110 5.04 -10.33 6.83
N GLN A 111 4.78 -10.83 8.02
CA GLN A 111 3.87 -11.95 8.21
C GLN A 111 2.41 -11.48 8.13
N GLU A 112 2.11 -10.38 8.81
CA GLU A 112 0.78 -9.81 8.86
C GLU A 112 0.69 -8.56 7.96
N GLY A 113 -0.31 -8.53 7.06
CA GLY A 113 -0.58 -7.39 6.20
C GLY A 113 -1.32 -6.25 6.89
N LYS A 114 -1.47 -5.12 6.20
CA LYS A 114 -2.31 -4.00 6.64
C LYS A 114 -3.74 -4.50 6.95
N PRO A 115 -4.36 -4.09 8.04
CA PRO A 115 -4.04 -2.98 8.96
C PRO A 115 -3.14 -3.39 10.14
N HIS A 116 -2.50 -4.56 10.13
CA HIS A 116 -1.58 -4.95 11.18
C HIS A 116 -0.36 -4.02 11.20
N PRO A 117 0.16 -3.61 12.38
CA PRO A 117 1.22 -2.60 12.49
C PRO A 117 2.63 -3.12 12.18
N GLU A 118 2.79 -4.37 11.80
CA GLU A 118 4.10 -5.03 11.68
C GLU A 118 5.07 -4.26 10.78
N ALA A 119 4.62 -3.80 9.60
CA ALA A 119 5.48 -3.07 8.67
C ALA A 119 6.00 -1.76 9.28
N VAL A 120 5.14 -1.00 9.97
CA VAL A 120 5.52 0.25 10.62
C VAL A 120 6.46 -0.04 11.79
N ASN A 121 6.10 -0.96 12.68
CA ASN A 121 6.93 -1.32 13.85
C ASN A 121 8.31 -1.81 13.44
N ARG A 122 8.39 -2.61 12.36
CA ARG A 122 9.67 -3.07 11.83
C ARG A 122 10.49 -1.91 11.25
N THR A 123 9.87 -1.03 10.47
CA THR A 123 10.53 0.17 9.94
C THR A 123 11.09 1.05 11.05
N LEU A 124 10.30 1.35 12.08
CA LEU A 124 10.72 2.16 13.22
C LEU A 124 11.91 1.53 13.95
N ARG A 125 11.83 0.23 14.22
CA ARG A 125 12.91 -0.51 14.90
C ARG A 125 14.21 -0.50 14.08
N GLU A 126 14.14 -0.78 12.79
CA GLU A 126 15.34 -0.84 11.92
C GLU A 126 16.02 0.53 11.77
N LEU A 127 15.23 1.60 11.82
CA LEU A 127 15.75 2.98 11.67
C LEU A 127 15.98 3.69 13.01
N GLY A 128 15.62 3.08 14.13
CA GLY A 128 15.85 3.62 15.47
C GLY A 128 14.92 4.75 15.87
N PHE A 129 13.71 4.82 15.31
CA PHE A 129 12.69 5.81 15.64
C PHE A 129 11.64 5.29 16.62
N GLN A 130 11.03 6.20 17.37
CA GLN A 130 9.85 5.93 18.20
C GLN A 130 8.58 6.23 17.40
N PRO A 131 7.43 5.61 17.75
CA PRO A 131 6.16 5.85 17.05
C PRO A 131 5.74 7.33 16.98
N GLU A 132 6.02 8.10 18.03
CA GLU A 132 5.68 9.52 18.13
C GLU A 132 6.49 10.41 17.17
N GLU A 133 7.59 9.90 16.64
CA GLU A 133 8.47 10.58 15.68
C GLU A 133 8.06 10.31 14.22
N ALA A 134 7.02 9.50 14.00
CA ALA A 134 6.61 9.05 12.68
C ALA A 134 5.17 9.43 12.34
N ILE A 135 4.94 9.61 11.05
CA ILE A 135 3.62 9.76 10.45
C ILE A 135 3.46 8.74 9.32
N VAL A 136 2.34 8.03 9.32
CA VAL A 136 1.92 7.19 8.20
C VAL A 136 0.99 8.00 7.31
N VAL A 137 1.35 8.10 6.03
CA VAL A 137 0.54 8.77 4.99
C VAL A 137 -0.02 7.68 4.08
N GLY A 138 -1.32 7.68 3.85
CA GLY A 138 -1.95 6.68 3.00
C GLY A 138 -3.33 7.06 2.51
N ASP A 139 -3.80 6.35 1.50
CA ASP A 139 -5.05 6.62 0.81
C ASP A 139 -6.15 5.58 1.10
N THR A 140 -5.87 4.61 1.98
CA THR A 140 -6.86 3.60 2.38
C THR A 140 -7.04 3.54 3.90
N VAL A 141 -8.20 3.05 4.34
CA VAL A 141 -8.48 2.77 5.75
C VAL A 141 -7.45 1.80 6.36
N PHE A 142 -6.89 0.91 5.54
CA PHE A 142 -5.86 -0.04 5.98
C PHE A 142 -4.55 0.66 6.35
N ASP A 143 -4.16 1.72 5.64
CA ASP A 143 -2.98 2.53 5.94
C ASP A 143 -3.16 3.28 7.27
N ILE A 144 -4.32 3.92 7.40
CA ILE A 144 -4.65 4.71 8.60
C ILE A 144 -4.67 3.81 9.84
N HIS A 145 -5.35 2.67 9.75
CA HIS A 145 -5.39 1.73 10.87
C HIS A 145 -4.02 1.10 11.15
N MET A 146 -3.19 0.80 10.14
CA MET A 146 -1.82 0.33 10.34
C MET A 146 -0.99 1.35 11.14
N GLY A 147 -1.05 2.64 10.79
CA GLY A 147 -0.37 3.71 11.50
C GLY A 147 -0.87 3.86 12.94
N ARG A 148 -2.18 3.92 13.13
CA ARG A 148 -2.81 4.00 14.47
C ARG A 148 -2.44 2.81 15.36
N ASN A 149 -2.49 1.60 14.81
CA ASN A 149 -2.15 0.38 15.53
C ASN A 149 -0.66 0.32 15.91
N ALA A 150 0.21 1.02 15.16
CA ALA A 150 1.62 1.19 15.50
C ALA A 150 1.88 2.34 16.49
N GLY A 151 0.87 3.14 16.83
CA GLY A 151 1.01 4.30 17.71
C GLY A 151 1.59 5.55 17.04
N THR A 152 1.70 5.56 15.72
CA THR A 152 2.17 6.72 14.96
C THR A 152 1.05 7.73 14.73
N LYS A 153 1.40 8.93 14.28
CA LYS A 153 0.45 9.84 13.66
C LYS A 153 0.04 9.34 12.27
N THR A 154 -1.11 9.79 11.79
CA THR A 154 -1.66 9.37 10.50
C THR A 154 -2.18 10.54 9.69
N CYS A 155 -1.97 10.48 8.37
CA CYS A 155 -2.47 11.44 7.41
C CYS A 155 -3.16 10.70 6.25
N GLY A 156 -4.45 10.90 6.09
CA GLY A 156 -5.21 10.40 4.95
C GLY A 156 -5.09 11.34 3.75
N VAL A 157 -4.93 10.78 2.55
CA VAL A 157 -4.93 11.54 1.30
C VAL A 157 -6.15 11.14 0.46
N THR A 158 -6.95 12.12 0.04
CA THR A 158 -8.25 11.88 -0.61
C THR A 158 -8.17 11.80 -2.13
N TYR A 159 -7.05 12.13 -2.71
CA TYR A 159 -6.79 11.99 -4.16
C TYR A 159 -6.47 10.56 -4.62
N GLY A 160 -6.40 9.59 -3.68
CA GLY A 160 -6.21 8.16 -3.96
C GLY A 160 -7.52 7.37 -3.99
N ASN A 161 -7.54 6.21 -3.34
CA ASN A 161 -8.69 5.28 -3.35
C ASN A 161 -9.71 5.56 -2.24
N GLY A 162 -9.31 6.20 -1.15
CA GLY A 162 -10.18 6.51 -0.03
C GLY A 162 -10.90 7.85 -0.19
N SER A 163 -12.08 7.95 0.43
CA SER A 163 -12.80 9.20 0.60
C SER A 163 -12.51 9.82 1.96
N GLY A 164 -12.82 11.12 2.13
CA GLY A 164 -12.71 11.77 3.43
C GLY A 164 -13.50 11.05 4.53
N GLU A 165 -14.65 10.44 4.19
CA GLU A 165 -15.45 9.65 5.13
C GLU A 165 -14.76 8.37 5.53
N SER A 166 -14.17 7.62 4.57
CA SER A 166 -13.46 6.37 4.85
C SER A 166 -12.14 6.59 5.60
N LEU A 167 -11.55 7.78 5.48
CA LEU A 167 -10.28 8.16 6.12
C LEU A 167 -10.48 9.03 7.38
N ALA A 168 -11.70 9.17 7.87
CA ALA A 168 -12.05 10.04 9.01
C ALA A 168 -11.29 9.70 10.33
N ASP A 169 -10.76 8.49 10.42
CA ASP A 169 -9.93 8.05 11.56
C ASP A 169 -8.49 8.60 11.53
N ALA A 170 -8.07 9.27 10.45
CA ALA A 170 -6.75 9.88 10.36
C ALA A 170 -6.65 11.15 11.24
N ASP A 171 -5.45 11.44 11.77
CA ASP A 171 -5.20 12.70 12.50
C ASP A 171 -5.34 13.92 11.57
N TRP A 172 -5.01 13.78 10.29
CA TRP A 172 -5.12 14.81 9.25
C TRP A 172 -5.63 14.24 7.95
N LEU A 173 -6.29 15.08 7.16
CA LEU A 173 -6.67 14.81 5.77
C LEU A 173 -6.05 15.86 4.85
N ILE A 174 -5.62 15.42 3.67
CA ILE A 174 -5.08 16.25 2.58
C ILE A 174 -5.82 15.88 1.29
N ASP A 175 -6.24 16.91 0.54
CA ASP A 175 -6.88 16.79 -0.77
C ASP A 175 -5.85 16.96 -1.90
#